data_a9f6ed3e5e1382db2f23bedaf51fc80f
#
_entry.id   a9f6ed3e5e1382db2f23bedaf51fc80f
#
_cell.length_a   1.000
_cell.length_b   1.000
_cell.length_c   1.000
_cell.angle_alpha   90.00
_cell.angle_beta   90.00
_cell.angle_gamma   90.00
#
_symmetry.space_group_name_H-M   'P 1'
#
loop_
_entity.id
_entity.type
_entity.pdbx_description
1 polymer ?
#
loop_
_entity_poly.entity_id
_entity_poly.type
_entity_poly.pdbx_seq_one_letter_code
_entity_poly.pdbx_strand_id
1 'polypeptide(L)'
;MNKKEERASLIYHSKPKPGKIAVVPTKSYNSQRDLALAYSPGVAVPCKEIEKEENNVYKYTNKGNLVAVISNGTAVLGLGDIGPNASKPVMEGKGLLFKIFADIDVFDLSLIHI
;
A
#
# COMPACT_ATOMS: atom_id res chain seq x y z
N MET A 1 25.77 -12.89 5.46
CA MET A 1 25.18 -12.22 6.63
C MET A 1 25.39 -13.07 7.87
N ASN A 2 25.81 -12.48 9.00
CA ASN A 2 25.98 -13.24 10.24
C ASN A 2 24.66 -13.36 11.01
N LYS A 3 24.65 -14.20 12.04
CA LYS A 3 23.42 -14.46 12.82
C LYS A 3 22.90 -13.21 13.54
N LYS A 4 23.79 -12.31 13.95
CA LYS A 4 23.40 -11.06 14.59
C LYS A 4 22.61 -10.18 13.63
N GLU A 5 23.07 -10.07 12.40
CA GLU A 5 22.39 -9.30 11.35
C GLU A 5 21.06 -9.95 10.94
N GLU A 6 21.04 -11.27 10.86
CA GLU A 6 19.80 -12.01 10.56
C GLU A 6 18.74 -11.75 11.63
N ARG A 7 19.12 -11.80 12.90
CA ARG A 7 18.24 -11.54 14.01
C ARG A 7 17.73 -10.10 14.01
N ALA A 8 18.65 -9.14 13.74
CA ALA A 8 18.28 -7.73 13.65
C ALA A 8 17.23 -7.51 12.55
N SER A 9 17.40 -8.15 11.39
CA SER A 9 16.45 -8.07 10.30
C SER A 9 15.08 -8.63 10.69
N LEU A 10 15.04 -9.77 11.35
CA LEU A 10 13.78 -10.36 11.81
C LEU A 10 13.07 -9.47 12.82
N ILE A 11 13.80 -8.87 13.75
CA ILE A 11 13.24 -7.93 14.73
C ILE A 11 12.72 -6.68 14.02
N TYR A 12 13.49 -6.14 13.07
CA TYR A 12 13.08 -4.96 12.31
C TYR A 12 11.75 -5.18 11.59
N HIS A 13 11.55 -6.37 11.01
CA HIS A 13 10.34 -6.67 10.23
C HIS A 13 9.13 -7.04 11.10
N SER A 14 9.35 -7.43 12.35
CA SER A 14 8.26 -7.90 13.22
C SER A 14 7.86 -6.91 14.30
N LYS A 15 8.76 -6.01 14.70
CA LYS A 15 8.55 -5.10 15.85
C LYS A 15 8.69 -3.64 15.43
N PRO A 16 7.93 -2.74 16.03
CA PRO A 16 6.86 -2.94 17.04
C PRO A 16 5.58 -3.51 16.43
N LYS A 17 5.47 -3.49 15.10
CA LYS A 17 4.31 -3.96 14.34
C LYS A 17 4.82 -4.71 13.12
N PRO A 18 4.19 -5.84 12.74
CA PRO A 18 4.61 -6.57 11.55
C PRO A 18 4.58 -5.71 10.29
N GLY A 19 5.60 -5.86 9.45
CA GLY A 19 5.70 -5.16 8.16
C GLY A 19 6.31 -3.77 8.24
N LYS A 20 6.49 -3.16 7.09
CA LYS A 20 7.14 -1.86 6.92
C LYS A 20 6.21 -0.78 6.39
N ILE A 21 5.01 -1.16 5.98
CA ILE A 21 4.03 -0.27 5.33
C ILE A 21 2.74 -0.31 6.13
N ALA A 22 2.10 0.84 6.25
CA ALA A 22 0.77 0.94 6.84
C ALA A 22 -0.17 1.64 5.86
N VAL A 23 -1.45 1.36 5.95
CA VAL A 23 -2.50 2.07 5.24
C VAL A 23 -3.21 2.96 6.25
N VAL A 24 -3.24 4.26 5.98
CA VAL A 24 -3.71 5.26 6.93
C VAL A 24 -4.81 6.12 6.30
N PRO A 25 -5.98 6.25 6.96
CA PRO A 25 -6.98 7.22 6.53
C PRO A 25 -6.46 8.65 6.63
N THR A 26 -6.88 9.52 5.72
CA THR A 26 -6.46 10.93 5.72
C THR A 26 -7.55 11.89 6.18
N LYS A 27 -8.75 11.38 6.44
CA LYS A 27 -9.90 12.18 6.84
C LYS A 27 -10.35 11.80 8.24
N SER A 28 -11.05 12.72 8.89
CA SER A 28 -11.72 12.44 10.16
C SER A 28 -12.78 11.34 9.99
N TYR A 29 -12.90 10.47 10.97
CA TYR A 29 -13.88 9.38 10.98
C TYR A 29 -14.47 9.17 12.38
N ASN A 30 -14.58 10.24 13.16
CA ASN A 30 -14.97 10.17 14.58
C ASN A 30 -16.47 10.30 14.81
N SER A 31 -17.25 10.65 13.79
CA SER A 31 -18.68 10.91 13.94
C SER A 31 -19.48 10.22 12.85
N GLN A 32 -20.81 10.14 13.07
CA GLN A 32 -21.72 9.62 12.06
C GLN A 32 -21.77 10.53 10.82
N ARG A 33 -21.62 11.83 11.02
CA ARG A 33 -21.52 12.77 9.90
C ARG A 33 -20.31 12.45 9.02
N ASP A 34 -19.17 12.20 9.64
CA ASP A 34 -17.94 11.84 8.89
C ASP A 34 -18.15 10.58 8.06
N LEU A 35 -18.77 9.57 8.64
CA LEU A 35 -19.07 8.32 7.93
C LEU A 35 -20.06 8.53 6.80
N ALA A 36 -21.07 9.38 6.99
CA ALA A 36 -22.03 9.71 5.96
C ALA A 36 -21.38 10.45 4.78
N LEU A 37 -20.38 11.28 5.03
CA LEU A 37 -19.62 11.94 3.97
C LEU A 37 -18.64 10.98 3.29
N ALA A 38 -18.00 10.11 4.07
CA ALA A 38 -16.98 9.20 3.57
C ALA A 38 -17.57 8.06 2.72
N TYR A 39 -18.77 7.64 3.02
CA TYR A 39 -19.37 6.50 2.34
C TYR A 39 -20.83 6.80 1.94
N SER A 40 -21.80 6.38 2.70
CA SER A 40 -23.21 6.50 2.29
C SER A 40 -23.96 7.52 3.12
N PRO A 41 -24.68 8.46 2.50
CA PRO A 41 -24.89 8.69 1.06
C PRO A 41 -23.92 9.67 0.38
N GLY A 42 -23.05 10.34 1.16
CA GLY A 42 -22.22 11.44 0.67
C GLY A 42 -21.27 11.09 -0.46
N VAL A 43 -20.79 9.84 -0.50
CA VAL A 43 -19.85 9.38 -1.52
C VAL A 43 -20.38 9.47 -2.95
N ALA A 44 -21.70 9.48 -3.12
CA ALA A 44 -22.31 9.61 -4.44
C ALA A 44 -21.97 10.95 -5.12
N VAL A 45 -21.73 11.99 -4.33
CA VAL A 45 -21.46 13.33 -4.88
C VAL A 45 -20.13 13.38 -5.62
N PRO A 46 -18.99 13.04 -5.02
CA PRO A 46 -17.74 13.00 -5.79
C PRO A 46 -17.77 11.97 -6.92
N CYS A 47 -18.46 10.84 -6.76
CA CYS A 47 -18.62 9.87 -7.85
C CYS A 47 -19.26 10.52 -9.08
N LYS A 48 -20.32 11.30 -8.90
CA LYS A 48 -20.99 11.98 -10.00
C LYS A 48 -20.13 13.09 -10.60
N GLU A 49 -19.36 13.80 -9.78
CA GLU A 49 -18.44 14.82 -10.29
C GLU A 49 -17.35 14.22 -11.17
N ILE A 50 -16.83 13.04 -10.79
CA ILE A 50 -15.84 12.32 -11.60
C ILE A 50 -16.47 11.79 -12.87
N GLU A 51 -17.71 11.30 -12.81
CA GLU A 51 -18.42 10.83 -13.99
C GLU A 51 -18.60 11.95 -15.03
N LYS A 52 -18.89 13.16 -14.59
CA LYS A 52 -19.04 14.33 -15.46
C LYS A 52 -17.72 14.77 -16.09
N GLU A 53 -16.65 14.76 -15.30
CA GLU A 53 -15.31 15.19 -15.70
C GLU A 53 -14.31 14.22 -15.08
N GLU A 54 -13.78 13.31 -15.89
CA GLU A 54 -12.94 12.21 -15.41
C GLU A 54 -11.71 12.70 -14.66
N ASN A 55 -11.13 13.84 -15.04
CA ASN A 55 -9.96 14.39 -14.36
C ASN A 55 -10.21 14.79 -12.92
N ASN A 56 -11.48 14.90 -12.50
CA ASN A 56 -11.82 15.11 -11.10
C ASN A 56 -11.41 13.94 -10.20
N VAL A 57 -11.06 12.79 -10.76
CA VAL A 57 -10.52 11.67 -10.00
C VAL A 57 -9.27 12.07 -9.21
N TYR A 58 -8.45 12.96 -9.76
CA TYR A 58 -7.25 13.44 -9.07
C TYR A 58 -7.55 14.43 -7.95
N LYS A 59 -8.74 15.03 -7.96
CA LYS A 59 -9.17 15.97 -6.92
C LYS A 59 -9.85 15.28 -5.76
N TYR A 60 -10.58 14.20 -6.03
CA TYR A 60 -11.42 13.55 -5.03
C TYR A 60 -10.93 12.17 -4.58
N THR A 61 -9.84 11.68 -5.14
CA THR A 61 -9.24 10.39 -4.75
C THR A 61 -7.74 10.50 -4.63
N ASN A 62 -7.11 9.45 -4.10
CA ASN A 62 -5.65 9.39 -3.99
C ASN A 62 -4.95 8.87 -5.26
N LYS A 63 -5.68 8.79 -6.38
CA LYS A 63 -5.12 8.20 -7.61
C LYS A 63 -3.83 8.88 -8.08
N GLY A 64 -3.68 10.17 -7.82
CA GLY A 64 -2.51 10.92 -8.25
C GLY A 64 -1.20 10.55 -7.54
N ASN A 65 -1.29 9.84 -6.41
CA ASN A 65 -0.10 9.50 -5.61
C ASN A 65 -0.18 8.11 -5.01
N LEU A 66 -0.70 7.14 -5.75
CA LEU A 66 -0.79 5.76 -5.28
C LEU A 66 -0.33 4.81 -6.37
N VAL A 67 0.69 4.00 -6.06
CA VAL A 67 1.28 3.03 -6.98
C VAL A 67 1.17 1.63 -6.37
N ALA A 68 0.83 0.66 -7.18
CA ALA A 68 0.81 -0.74 -6.77
C ALA A 68 2.08 -1.44 -7.25
N VAL A 69 2.75 -2.16 -6.34
CA VAL A 69 3.82 -3.10 -6.69
C VAL A 69 3.20 -4.48 -6.70
N ILE A 70 3.17 -5.10 -7.87
CA ILE A 70 2.47 -6.37 -8.07
C ILE A 70 3.47 -7.47 -8.38
N SER A 71 3.37 -8.61 -7.69
CA SER A 71 4.26 -9.74 -7.90
C SER A 71 3.57 -11.06 -7.56
N ASN A 72 4.00 -12.13 -8.24
CA ASN A 72 3.64 -13.50 -7.85
C ASN A 72 4.83 -14.22 -7.18
N GLY A 73 5.96 -13.54 -7.00
CA GLY A 73 7.13 -14.08 -6.32
C GLY A 73 7.92 -15.12 -7.09
N THR A 74 7.76 -15.17 -8.41
CA THR A 74 8.41 -16.20 -9.23
C THR A 74 9.87 -15.90 -9.57
N ALA A 75 10.29 -14.65 -9.41
CA ALA A 75 11.67 -14.22 -9.69
C ALA A 75 12.08 -13.11 -8.76
N VAL A 76 12.58 -13.48 -7.59
CA VAL A 76 13.03 -12.53 -6.57
C VAL A 76 14.56 -12.51 -6.57
N LEU A 77 15.14 -11.31 -6.66
CA LEU A 77 16.58 -11.11 -6.79
C LEU A 77 17.34 -11.87 -5.68
N GLY A 78 18.22 -12.77 -6.07
CA GLY A 78 19.03 -13.57 -5.16
C GLY A 78 18.31 -14.78 -4.55
N LEU A 79 16.98 -14.88 -4.69
CA LEU A 79 16.18 -15.93 -4.05
C LEU A 79 15.39 -16.77 -5.04
N GLY A 80 15.18 -16.28 -6.27
CA GLY A 80 14.47 -17.01 -7.31
C GLY A 80 12.96 -17.09 -7.10
N ASP A 81 12.39 -18.24 -7.35
CA ASP A 81 10.95 -18.49 -7.24
C ASP A 81 10.61 -18.92 -5.82
N ILE A 82 10.21 -17.97 -5.00
CA ILE A 82 9.89 -18.22 -3.57
C ILE A 82 8.41 -18.05 -3.25
N GLY A 83 7.60 -17.67 -4.23
CA GLY A 83 6.15 -17.51 -4.09
C GLY A 83 5.70 -16.14 -3.62
N PRO A 84 4.38 -15.88 -3.69
CA PRO A 84 3.83 -14.54 -3.45
C PRO A 84 3.98 -14.08 -1.98
N ASN A 85 3.79 -14.95 -1.01
CA ASN A 85 3.88 -14.54 0.40
C ASN A 85 5.32 -14.28 0.81
N ALA A 86 6.25 -15.15 0.43
CA ALA A 86 7.65 -14.99 0.80
C ALA A 86 8.30 -13.78 0.13
N SER A 87 7.78 -13.32 -1.00
CA SER A 87 8.29 -12.13 -1.68
C SER A 87 7.79 -10.81 -1.09
N LYS A 88 6.79 -10.85 -0.22
CA LYS A 88 6.15 -9.63 0.31
C LYS A 88 7.13 -8.68 1.01
N PRO A 89 8.08 -9.14 1.85
CA PRO A 89 9.05 -8.21 2.45
C PRO A 89 9.84 -7.40 1.43
N VAL A 90 10.19 -8.00 0.27
CA VAL A 90 10.88 -7.29 -0.81
C VAL A 90 9.96 -6.24 -1.44
N MET A 91 8.70 -6.59 -1.65
CA MET A 91 7.73 -5.65 -2.23
C MET A 91 7.46 -4.48 -1.30
N GLU A 92 7.34 -4.73 0.00
CA GLU A 92 7.22 -3.67 0.99
C GLU A 92 8.46 -2.79 1.04
N GLY A 93 9.64 -3.38 0.88
CA GLY A 93 10.90 -2.64 0.79
C GLY A 93 10.91 -1.67 -0.39
N LYS A 94 10.42 -2.09 -1.54
CA LYS A 94 10.26 -1.21 -2.70
C LYS A 94 9.34 -0.05 -2.38
N GLY A 95 8.21 -0.31 -1.72
CA GLY A 95 7.28 0.73 -1.30
C GLY A 95 7.94 1.74 -0.37
N LEU A 96 8.73 1.26 0.58
CA LEU A 96 9.49 2.12 1.48
C LEU A 96 10.46 3.03 0.74
N LEU A 97 11.18 2.50 -0.24
CA LEU A 97 12.10 3.30 -1.06
C LEU A 97 11.37 4.38 -1.87
N PHE A 98 10.23 4.06 -2.45
CA PHE A 98 9.41 5.05 -3.15
C PHE A 98 8.99 6.19 -2.22
N LYS A 99 8.63 5.87 -0.99
CA LYS A 99 8.25 6.88 0.00
C LYS A 99 9.40 7.77 0.39
N ILE A 100 10.58 7.17 0.65
CA ILE A 100 11.77 7.90 1.09
C ILE A 100 12.27 8.84 -0.01
N PHE A 101 12.36 8.36 -1.24
CA PHE A 101 13.02 9.11 -2.32
C PHE A 101 12.08 9.95 -3.17
N ALA A 102 10.79 9.66 -3.21
CA ALA A 102 9.85 10.35 -4.09
C ALA A 102 8.55 10.77 -3.42
N ASP A 103 8.36 10.44 -2.16
CA ASP A 103 7.13 10.71 -1.40
C ASP A 103 5.88 10.13 -2.11
N ILE A 104 6.04 9.01 -2.77
CA ILE A 104 4.95 8.29 -3.43
C ILE A 104 4.41 7.21 -2.49
N ASP A 105 3.10 7.18 -2.31
CA ASP A 105 2.44 6.14 -1.54
C ASP A 105 2.35 4.86 -2.37
N VAL A 106 2.79 3.75 -1.79
CA VAL A 106 2.85 2.47 -2.50
C VAL A 106 2.23 1.39 -1.63
N PHE A 107 1.44 0.53 -2.25
CA PHE A 107 1.03 -0.73 -1.64
C PHE A 107 1.50 -1.89 -2.51
N ASP A 108 1.70 -3.03 -1.89
CA ASP A 108 2.08 -4.25 -2.60
C ASP A 108 0.88 -5.18 -2.74
N LEU A 109 0.85 -5.90 -3.84
CA LEU A 109 -0.19 -6.87 -4.14
C LEU A 109 0.47 -8.17 -4.57
N SER A 110 0.32 -9.21 -3.75
CA SER A 110 0.83 -10.53 -4.06
C SER A 110 -0.26 -11.35 -4.75
N LEU A 111 0.05 -11.86 -5.93
CA LEU A 111 -0.89 -12.61 -6.74
C LEU A 111 -0.60 -14.10 -6.65
N ILE A 112 -1.65 -14.88 -6.45
CA ILE A 112 -1.61 -16.33 -6.48
C ILE A 112 -2.09 -16.77 -7.86
N HIS A 113 -1.41 -17.74 -8.45
CA HIS A 113 -1.88 -18.38 -9.67
C HIS A 113 -3.19 -19.11 -9.41
N ILE A 114 -4.18 -18.74 -10.17
CA ILE A 114 -5.46 -19.44 -10.13
C ILE A 114 -5.57 -20.33 -11.36
#